data_70205000d46b15fbfb0fe003a36e379d
#
_entry.id   70205000d46b15fbfb0fe003a36e379d
#
_cell.length_a   1.000
_cell.length_b   1.000
_cell.length_c   1.000
_cell.angle_alpha   90.00
_cell.angle_beta   90.00
_cell.angle_gamma   90.00
#
_symmetry.space_group_name_H-M   'P 1'
#
loop_
_entity.id
_entity.type
_entity.pdbx_description
1 polymer ?
#
loop_
_entity_poly.entity_id
_entity_poly.type
_entity_poly.pdbx_seq_one_letter_code
_entity_poly.pdbx_strand_id
1 'polypeptide(L)'
;AHYTSPTVIRGIYDAVERMGFRSGNILEPSMGVGNFFGMLPDSMAGSRLYGVELDSITGRIAQKLYPQADITVAGFETTDRRDFYDLAVGNVPFGQYKVNDKAYNKLGFSIHNYFFAKAIDQVRPGGIVAFVTSRYTMDSKDSTARKHMAERADLLGAIRLPNNAFRANAGTDVVSDIIFLQKRDRPIDHEPDWVQLGKTEDGFAINQYFVDHPEMVLGKLELESTQYGHDLTVVPLEGTSLAAQLAEAVQHIEGQYTTAEIAAPDVADAEAQRKTLPADPAVKNFSYTVVDGDIYYRENSIMTQIELSDNAKGRVAGMVELRQIVNELIDQQLNDFPDEDIKASQAKLNAAYDAFTAKYGLINDKKNARLFDDDSSYYLLCSLENLDENKNLKSKADMFTKRTIRPERVVTSVDTPSEALAVSIGEHGKVDLPYMAELLGTPGDYGRITTELSGVIFKDPAADADDPEAGWQTADEYLSGNVRDKLRMAQFAAEGHPEFAVNVTALEKAQPKDLEASEIDVRLGATWLDPSIVQQFMMETFQPPYRIRYNNAIT
;
A
#
# COMPACT_ATOMS: atom_id res chain seq x y z
N ALA A 1 -5.19 0.77 -10.63
CA ALA A 1 -4.12 -0.18 -10.98
C ALA A 1 -3.85 -0.08 -12.48
N HIS A 2 -2.60 0.17 -12.86
CA HIS A 2 -2.19 0.24 -14.26
C HIS A 2 -1.79 -1.17 -14.71
N TYR A 3 -2.63 -1.82 -15.50
CA TYR A 3 -2.32 -3.14 -16.03
C TYR A 3 -1.30 -3.05 -17.16
N THR A 4 -0.22 -3.80 -17.03
CA THR A 4 0.83 -3.87 -18.06
C THR A 4 0.33 -4.63 -19.28
N SER A 5 0.58 -4.10 -20.47
CA SER A 5 0.17 -4.76 -21.71
C SER A 5 0.92 -6.09 -21.92
N PRO A 6 0.29 -7.10 -22.51
CA PRO A 6 0.95 -8.36 -22.85
C PRO A 6 2.22 -8.18 -23.69
N THR A 7 2.23 -7.19 -24.57
CA THR A 7 3.38 -6.87 -25.41
C THR A 7 4.60 -6.46 -24.59
N VAL A 8 4.41 -5.61 -23.58
CA VAL A 8 5.49 -5.15 -22.68
C VAL A 8 5.98 -6.31 -21.81
N ILE A 9 5.07 -7.11 -21.26
CA ILE A 9 5.45 -8.28 -20.44
C ILE A 9 6.29 -9.28 -21.25
N ARG A 10 5.89 -9.59 -22.48
CA ARG A 10 6.66 -10.46 -23.38
C ARG A 10 8.05 -9.89 -23.66
N GLY A 11 8.14 -8.59 -23.99
CA GLY A 11 9.43 -7.94 -24.23
C GLY A 11 10.39 -8.05 -23.03
N ILE A 12 9.87 -7.91 -21.80
CA ILE A 12 10.67 -8.08 -20.58
C ILE A 12 11.17 -9.53 -20.45
N TYR A 13 10.29 -10.51 -20.61
CA TYR A 13 10.70 -11.92 -20.54
C TYR A 13 11.66 -12.32 -21.65
N ASP A 14 11.45 -11.82 -22.87
CA ASP A 14 12.37 -12.05 -24.00
C ASP A 14 13.79 -11.54 -23.67
N ALA A 15 13.90 -10.35 -23.07
CA ALA A 15 15.18 -9.80 -22.63
C ALA A 15 15.83 -10.70 -21.56
N VAL A 16 15.07 -11.07 -20.53
CA VAL A 16 15.55 -11.90 -19.42
C VAL A 16 15.96 -13.30 -19.89
N GLU A 17 15.21 -13.89 -20.83
CA GLU A 17 15.52 -15.19 -21.43
C GLU A 17 16.80 -15.15 -22.27
N ARG A 18 17.02 -14.05 -23.00
CA ARG A 18 18.26 -13.81 -23.77
C ARG A 18 19.48 -13.68 -22.86
N MET A 19 19.35 -13.11 -21.68
CA MET A 19 20.40 -13.06 -20.67
C MET A 19 20.74 -14.44 -20.08
N GLY A 20 19.98 -15.49 -20.42
CA GLY A 20 20.21 -16.86 -19.98
C GLY A 20 19.43 -17.30 -18.76
N PHE A 21 18.53 -16.49 -18.22
CA PHE A 21 17.66 -16.92 -17.13
C PHE A 21 16.66 -17.99 -17.61
N ARG A 22 16.52 -19.08 -16.86
CA ARG A 22 15.60 -20.18 -17.17
C ARG A 22 14.70 -20.51 -16.00
N SER A 23 15.24 -20.63 -14.81
CA SER A 23 14.45 -20.93 -13.61
C SER A 23 15.11 -20.38 -12.36
N GLY A 24 14.30 -20.08 -11.36
CA GLY A 24 14.76 -19.55 -10.08
C GLY A 24 13.60 -19.02 -9.26
N ASN A 25 13.92 -18.26 -8.23
CA ASN A 25 12.94 -17.55 -7.43
C ASN A 25 12.60 -16.21 -8.10
N ILE A 26 11.36 -16.04 -8.56
CA ILE A 26 10.88 -14.84 -9.24
C ILE A 26 9.98 -14.04 -8.28
N LEU A 27 10.29 -12.76 -8.10
CA LEU A 27 9.51 -11.80 -7.33
C LEU A 27 8.72 -10.87 -8.25
N GLU A 28 7.44 -10.68 -7.97
CA GLU A 28 6.61 -9.57 -8.47
C GLU A 28 6.13 -8.72 -7.27
N PRO A 29 6.76 -7.56 -6.98
CA PRO A 29 6.56 -6.86 -5.71
C PRO A 29 5.30 -5.97 -5.66
N SER A 30 4.59 -5.83 -6.78
CA SER A 30 3.29 -5.15 -6.88
C SER A 30 2.48 -5.81 -8.00
N MET A 31 2.01 -7.02 -7.69
CA MET A 31 1.63 -7.96 -8.74
C MET A 31 0.23 -7.72 -9.33
N GLY A 32 -0.62 -6.92 -8.69
CA GLY A 32 -2.01 -6.82 -9.10
C GLY A 32 -2.67 -8.20 -9.11
N VAL A 33 -3.32 -8.55 -10.21
CA VAL A 33 -3.90 -9.89 -10.40
C VAL A 33 -2.88 -10.92 -10.92
N GLY A 34 -1.60 -10.56 -11.10
CA GLY A 34 -0.53 -11.46 -11.51
C GLY A 34 -0.36 -11.64 -13.02
N ASN A 35 -0.48 -10.58 -13.79
CA ASN A 35 -0.32 -10.65 -15.26
C ASN A 35 1.06 -11.18 -15.68
N PHE A 36 2.13 -10.83 -14.95
CA PHE A 36 3.46 -11.37 -15.21
C PHE A 36 3.51 -12.87 -14.95
N PHE A 37 2.88 -13.36 -13.89
CA PHE A 37 2.81 -14.80 -13.62
C PHE A 37 2.01 -15.56 -14.69
N GLY A 38 0.89 -14.96 -15.16
CA GLY A 38 0.06 -15.56 -16.20
C GLY A 38 0.71 -15.61 -17.58
N MET A 39 1.77 -14.84 -17.78
CA MET A 39 2.53 -14.77 -19.04
C MET A 39 3.95 -15.32 -18.91
N LEU A 40 4.23 -16.04 -17.82
CA LEU A 40 5.54 -16.66 -17.63
C LEU A 40 5.84 -17.62 -18.81
N PRO A 41 7.00 -17.47 -19.48
CA PRO A 41 7.38 -18.37 -20.58
C PRO A 41 7.52 -19.82 -20.11
N ASP A 42 7.24 -20.77 -20.98
CA ASP A 42 7.41 -22.21 -20.71
C ASP A 42 8.86 -22.56 -20.31
N SER A 43 9.84 -21.85 -20.87
CA SER A 43 11.25 -21.98 -20.51
C SER A 43 11.54 -21.67 -19.04
N MET A 44 10.65 -20.91 -18.37
CA MET A 44 10.75 -20.50 -16.97
C MET A 44 9.76 -21.24 -16.05
N ALA A 45 9.01 -22.22 -16.56
CA ALA A 45 7.96 -22.93 -15.83
C ALA A 45 8.46 -23.66 -14.55
N GLY A 46 9.77 -23.96 -14.46
CA GLY A 46 10.41 -24.52 -13.27
C GLY A 46 10.66 -23.52 -12.15
N SER A 47 10.31 -22.26 -12.32
CA SER A 47 10.55 -21.22 -11.33
C SER A 47 9.57 -21.29 -10.16
N ARG A 48 10.02 -20.79 -9.00
CA ARG A 48 9.15 -20.51 -7.85
C ARG A 48 8.71 -19.05 -7.88
N LEU A 49 7.40 -18.82 -7.77
CA LEU A 49 6.80 -17.50 -7.92
C LEU A 49 6.44 -16.91 -6.56
N TYR A 50 6.84 -15.68 -6.35
CA TYR A 50 6.60 -14.91 -5.13
C TYR A 50 5.96 -13.57 -5.52
N GLY A 51 4.75 -13.32 -5.03
CA GLY A 51 4.02 -12.10 -5.32
C GLY A 51 3.72 -11.30 -4.07
N VAL A 52 3.70 -9.98 -4.21
CA VAL A 52 3.24 -9.06 -3.16
C VAL A 52 2.18 -8.14 -3.74
N GLU A 53 1.03 -8.01 -3.05
CA GLU A 53 -0.03 -7.10 -3.46
C GLU A 53 -0.66 -6.43 -2.23
N LEU A 54 -0.70 -5.10 -2.27
CA LEU A 54 -1.23 -4.29 -1.18
C LEU A 54 -2.75 -4.38 -1.08
N ASP A 55 -3.44 -4.35 -2.24
CA ASP A 55 -4.90 -4.40 -2.28
C ASP A 55 -5.41 -5.79 -1.92
N SER A 56 -6.24 -5.88 -0.89
CA SER A 56 -6.69 -7.16 -0.34
C SER A 56 -7.59 -7.95 -1.29
N ILE A 57 -8.39 -7.27 -2.12
CA ILE A 57 -9.29 -7.92 -3.08
C ILE A 57 -8.46 -8.47 -4.23
N THR A 58 -7.63 -7.63 -4.83
CA THR A 58 -6.75 -7.98 -5.94
C THR A 58 -5.78 -9.09 -5.56
N GLY A 59 -5.16 -9.00 -4.38
CA GLY A 59 -4.24 -10.03 -3.88
C GLY A 59 -4.92 -11.38 -3.65
N ARG A 60 -6.14 -11.39 -3.11
CA ARG A 60 -6.92 -12.64 -2.94
C ARG A 60 -7.34 -13.25 -4.28
N ILE A 61 -7.62 -12.44 -5.29
CA ILE A 61 -7.87 -12.93 -6.65
C ILE A 61 -6.60 -13.60 -7.18
N ALA A 62 -5.44 -12.96 -7.04
CA ALA A 62 -4.16 -13.51 -7.47
C ALA A 62 -3.85 -14.85 -6.77
N GLN A 63 -4.08 -14.96 -5.45
CA GLN A 63 -3.91 -16.22 -4.70
C GLN A 63 -4.77 -17.36 -5.25
N LYS A 64 -5.98 -17.04 -5.75
CA LYS A 64 -6.87 -18.04 -6.37
C LYS A 64 -6.44 -18.42 -7.79
N LEU A 65 -5.91 -17.47 -8.55
CA LEU A 65 -5.41 -17.71 -9.90
C LEU A 65 -4.11 -18.51 -9.90
N TYR A 66 -3.23 -18.26 -8.92
CA TYR A 66 -1.90 -18.87 -8.82
C TYR A 66 -1.70 -19.60 -7.49
N PRO A 67 -2.40 -20.73 -7.24
CA PRO A 67 -2.35 -21.42 -5.95
C PRO A 67 -0.98 -22.04 -5.63
N GLN A 68 -0.09 -22.16 -6.63
CA GLN A 68 1.29 -22.67 -6.45
C GLN A 68 2.29 -21.55 -6.12
N ALA A 69 1.90 -20.28 -6.24
CA ALA A 69 2.75 -19.15 -5.94
C ALA A 69 2.63 -18.75 -4.45
N ASP A 70 3.73 -18.25 -3.88
CA ASP A 70 3.75 -17.67 -2.54
C ASP A 70 3.35 -16.18 -2.66
N ILE A 71 2.07 -15.87 -2.41
CA ILE A 71 1.52 -14.54 -2.56
C ILE A 71 1.20 -13.93 -1.20
N THR A 72 1.89 -12.86 -0.86
CA THR A 72 1.68 -12.06 0.34
C THR A 72 0.73 -10.90 0.03
N VAL A 73 -0.41 -10.86 0.74
CA VAL A 73 -1.38 -9.75 0.63
C VAL A 73 -1.06 -8.72 1.70
N ALA A 74 -0.11 -7.85 1.40
CA ALA A 74 0.38 -6.78 2.27
C ALA A 74 1.22 -5.79 1.45
N GLY A 75 1.68 -4.70 2.06
CA GLY A 75 2.61 -3.78 1.41
C GLY A 75 4.01 -4.38 1.26
N PHE A 76 4.75 -3.91 0.25
CA PHE A 76 6.10 -4.40 -0.03
C PHE A 76 7.08 -4.14 1.14
N GLU A 77 6.80 -3.12 1.97
CA GLU A 77 7.55 -2.82 3.19
C GLU A 77 7.55 -3.95 4.22
N THR A 78 6.57 -4.84 4.18
CA THR A 78 6.47 -5.96 5.12
C THR A 78 7.40 -7.14 4.77
N THR A 79 7.96 -7.15 3.57
CA THR A 79 8.87 -8.22 3.11
C THR A 79 10.30 -7.96 3.60
N ASP A 80 11.03 -9.01 3.95
CA ASP A 80 12.35 -8.90 4.55
C ASP A 80 13.39 -9.91 4.00
N ARG A 81 13.09 -10.61 2.92
CA ARG A 81 14.03 -11.54 2.28
C ARG A 81 15.13 -10.76 1.58
N ARG A 82 16.38 -11.09 1.86
CA ARG A 82 17.55 -10.45 1.26
C ARG A 82 18.36 -11.51 0.50
N ASP A 83 18.97 -11.13 -0.64
CA ASP A 83 19.79 -12.03 -1.48
C ASP A 83 19.10 -13.37 -1.82
N PHE A 84 17.78 -13.32 -2.05
CA PHE A 84 16.95 -14.49 -2.17
C PHE A 84 16.41 -14.74 -3.57
N TYR A 85 15.98 -13.68 -4.26
CA TYR A 85 15.36 -13.81 -5.56
C TYR A 85 16.41 -13.83 -6.68
N ASP A 86 16.16 -14.61 -7.71
CA ASP A 86 16.98 -14.66 -8.92
C ASP A 86 16.57 -13.58 -9.91
N LEU A 87 15.28 -13.25 -9.92
CA LEU A 87 14.68 -12.29 -10.80
C LEU A 87 13.58 -11.54 -10.05
N ALA A 88 13.56 -10.20 -10.18
CA ALA A 88 12.42 -9.37 -9.81
C ALA A 88 11.86 -8.72 -11.07
N VAL A 89 10.57 -8.93 -11.35
CA VAL A 89 9.84 -8.35 -12.49
C VAL A 89 8.58 -7.66 -12.03
N GLY A 90 8.11 -6.69 -12.77
CA GLY A 90 6.83 -6.05 -12.48
C GLY A 90 6.71 -4.65 -13.02
N ASN A 91 5.53 -4.08 -12.84
CA ASN A 91 5.23 -2.68 -13.05
C ASN A 91 5.07 -2.03 -11.68
N VAL A 92 6.09 -1.28 -11.25
CA VAL A 92 6.10 -0.69 -9.91
C VAL A 92 5.14 0.50 -9.82
N PRO A 93 4.58 0.80 -8.64
CA PRO A 93 3.70 1.95 -8.45
C PRO A 93 4.40 3.26 -8.78
N PHE A 94 3.70 4.19 -9.43
CA PHE A 94 4.20 5.52 -9.77
C PHE A 94 3.68 6.55 -8.78
N GLY A 95 4.49 7.52 -8.43
CA GLY A 95 4.06 8.62 -7.58
C GLY A 95 5.19 9.28 -6.80
N GLN A 96 4.87 10.44 -6.21
CA GLN A 96 5.80 11.20 -5.38
C GLN A 96 5.68 10.90 -3.88
N TYR A 97 4.69 10.08 -3.49
CA TYR A 97 4.54 9.66 -2.11
C TYR A 97 5.62 8.64 -1.71
N LYS A 98 5.86 8.56 -0.40
CA LYS A 98 6.89 7.72 0.20
C LYS A 98 6.27 6.56 0.93
N VAL A 99 6.94 5.42 0.91
CA VAL A 99 6.57 4.24 1.71
C VAL A 99 7.29 4.34 3.05
N ASN A 100 6.60 4.00 4.13
CA ASN A 100 7.23 3.95 5.45
C ASN A 100 7.83 2.55 5.66
N ASP A 101 9.11 2.43 5.33
CA ASP A 101 9.92 1.24 5.57
C ASP A 101 11.18 1.66 6.33
N LYS A 102 11.34 1.16 7.56
CA LYS A 102 12.40 1.59 8.49
C LYS A 102 13.80 1.50 7.87
N ALA A 103 14.04 0.45 7.08
CA ALA A 103 15.34 0.24 6.43
C ALA A 103 15.66 1.28 5.34
N TYR A 104 14.61 1.85 4.72
CA TYR A 104 14.73 2.74 3.56
C TYR A 104 14.32 4.18 3.82
N ASN A 105 13.74 4.49 4.99
CA ASN A 105 13.26 5.83 5.33
C ASN A 105 14.33 6.92 5.20
N LYS A 106 15.58 6.60 5.54
CA LYS A 106 16.72 7.53 5.44
C LYS A 106 17.03 7.93 3.99
N LEU A 107 16.68 7.11 3.01
CA LEU A 107 16.91 7.39 1.60
C LEU A 107 15.94 8.46 1.07
N GLY A 108 14.76 8.58 1.65
CA GLY A 108 13.77 9.58 1.29
C GLY A 108 13.19 9.43 -0.12
N PHE A 109 13.31 8.27 -0.74
CA PHE A 109 12.93 8.01 -2.13
C PHE A 109 11.42 8.07 -2.35
N SER A 110 11.04 8.46 -3.58
CA SER A 110 9.67 8.25 -4.07
C SER A 110 9.37 6.76 -4.16
N ILE A 111 8.07 6.39 -4.21
CA ILE A 111 7.67 4.98 -4.18
C ILE A 111 8.34 4.14 -5.27
N HIS A 112 8.41 4.62 -6.52
CA HIS A 112 9.04 3.85 -7.60
C HIS A 112 10.55 3.63 -7.35
N ASN A 113 11.27 4.62 -6.85
CA ASN A 113 12.69 4.50 -6.52
C ASN A 113 12.93 3.60 -5.29
N TYR A 114 12.01 3.63 -4.31
CA TYR A 114 12.03 2.72 -3.18
C TYR A 114 11.88 1.25 -3.61
N PHE A 115 10.99 0.96 -4.57
CA PHE A 115 10.84 -0.39 -5.10
C PHE A 115 12.12 -0.92 -5.74
N PHE A 116 12.85 -0.09 -6.49
CA PHE A 116 14.17 -0.47 -7.02
C PHE A 116 15.18 -0.74 -5.92
N ALA A 117 15.31 0.18 -4.95
CA ALA A 117 16.29 0.03 -3.88
C ALA A 117 16.06 -1.28 -3.10
N LYS A 118 14.80 -1.56 -2.73
CA LYS A 118 14.45 -2.77 -1.99
C LYS A 118 14.57 -4.04 -2.83
N ALA A 119 14.15 -4.01 -4.09
CA ALA A 119 14.27 -5.17 -4.99
C ALA A 119 15.75 -5.54 -5.25
N ILE A 120 16.63 -4.54 -5.42
CA ILE A 120 18.07 -4.79 -5.54
C ILE A 120 18.62 -5.49 -4.29
N ASP A 121 18.18 -5.08 -3.10
CA ASP A 121 18.59 -5.75 -1.86
C ASP A 121 18.04 -7.18 -1.77
N GLN A 122 16.84 -7.43 -2.28
CA GLN A 122 16.18 -8.73 -2.19
C GLN A 122 16.61 -9.73 -3.26
N VAL A 123 17.05 -9.28 -4.45
CA VAL A 123 17.67 -10.18 -5.41
C VAL A 123 19.07 -10.56 -4.94
N ARG A 124 19.49 -11.79 -5.24
CA ARG A 124 20.85 -12.23 -4.94
C ARG A 124 21.88 -11.59 -5.87
N PRO A 125 23.17 -11.60 -5.52
CA PRO A 125 24.23 -11.20 -6.44
C PRO A 125 24.13 -11.97 -7.77
N GLY A 126 24.28 -11.25 -8.90
CA GLY A 126 24.07 -11.79 -10.25
C GLY A 126 22.58 -11.89 -10.67
N GLY A 127 21.64 -11.69 -9.76
CA GLY A 127 20.21 -11.65 -10.05
C GLY A 127 19.81 -10.37 -10.78
N ILE A 128 18.64 -10.39 -11.42
CA ILE A 128 18.17 -9.35 -12.32
C ILE A 128 16.93 -8.66 -11.73
N VAL A 129 16.87 -7.34 -11.85
CA VAL A 129 15.68 -6.53 -11.63
C VAL A 129 15.24 -5.95 -12.97
N ALA A 130 14.02 -6.24 -13.41
CA ALA A 130 13.45 -5.78 -14.67
C ALA A 130 12.07 -5.16 -14.41
N PHE A 131 12.03 -3.85 -14.18
CA PHE A 131 10.82 -3.12 -13.81
C PHE A 131 10.39 -2.12 -14.88
N VAL A 132 9.06 -2.05 -15.07
CA VAL A 132 8.41 -0.90 -15.68
C VAL A 132 8.23 0.17 -14.61
N THR A 133 8.61 1.39 -14.93
CA THR A 133 8.58 2.53 -14.00
C THR A 133 8.27 3.84 -14.72
N SER A 134 8.03 4.89 -13.96
CA SER A 134 7.93 6.25 -14.49
C SER A 134 9.27 6.69 -15.10
N ARG A 135 9.23 7.45 -16.19
CA ARG A 135 10.43 8.09 -16.79
C ARG A 135 11.26 8.88 -15.76
N TYR A 136 10.63 9.35 -14.69
CA TYR A 136 11.31 10.12 -13.66
C TYR A 136 12.33 9.32 -12.83
N THR A 137 12.31 8.00 -12.89
CA THR A 137 13.42 7.20 -12.34
C THR A 137 14.74 7.55 -13.06
N MET A 138 14.69 7.66 -14.39
CA MET A 138 15.86 7.99 -15.22
C MET A 138 16.07 9.51 -15.35
N ASP A 139 15.02 10.31 -15.52
CA ASP A 139 15.09 11.73 -15.89
C ASP A 139 15.00 12.73 -14.72
N SER A 140 14.86 12.27 -13.46
CA SER A 140 14.85 13.20 -12.33
C SER A 140 16.14 14.03 -12.27
N LYS A 141 16.02 15.33 -12.00
CA LYS A 141 17.19 16.19 -11.75
C LYS A 141 17.99 15.74 -10.53
N ASP A 142 17.29 15.23 -9.50
CA ASP A 142 17.92 14.58 -8.36
C ASP A 142 18.42 13.19 -8.76
N SER A 143 19.73 13.00 -8.74
CA SER A 143 20.40 11.75 -9.12
C SER A 143 20.60 10.78 -7.95
N THR A 144 20.15 11.13 -6.73
CA THR A 144 20.44 10.35 -5.51
C THR A 144 19.98 8.90 -5.62
N ALA A 145 18.78 8.66 -6.18
CA ALA A 145 18.29 7.29 -6.37
C ALA A 145 19.10 6.51 -7.40
N ARG A 146 19.48 7.15 -8.52
CA ARG A 146 20.32 6.51 -9.54
C ARG A 146 21.72 6.19 -9.01
N LYS A 147 22.33 7.08 -8.22
CA LYS A 147 23.59 6.80 -7.53
C LYS A 147 23.48 5.58 -6.63
N HIS A 148 22.43 5.53 -5.80
CA HIS A 148 22.19 4.39 -4.92
C HIS A 148 22.05 3.06 -5.68
N MET A 149 21.35 3.07 -6.82
CA MET A 149 21.24 1.90 -7.69
C MET A 149 22.58 1.55 -8.35
N ALA A 150 23.28 2.55 -8.90
CA ALA A 150 24.56 2.38 -9.60
C ALA A 150 25.67 1.84 -8.69
N GLU A 151 25.68 2.18 -7.41
CA GLU A 151 26.60 1.61 -6.42
C GLU A 151 26.41 0.09 -6.24
N ARG A 152 25.18 -0.42 -6.42
CA ARG A 152 24.80 -1.79 -6.08
C ARG A 152 24.54 -2.69 -7.28
N ALA A 153 24.24 -2.12 -8.42
CA ALA A 153 23.84 -2.86 -9.62
C ALA A 153 24.39 -2.21 -10.89
N ASP A 154 24.60 -3.04 -11.90
CA ASP A 154 24.92 -2.59 -13.25
C ASP A 154 23.65 -2.35 -14.04
N LEU A 155 23.58 -1.25 -14.78
CA LEU A 155 22.53 -1.02 -15.76
C LEU A 155 22.83 -1.87 -17.00
N LEU A 156 21.98 -2.86 -17.26
CA LEU A 156 22.08 -3.72 -18.44
C LEU A 156 21.44 -3.06 -19.67
N GLY A 157 20.55 -2.12 -19.44
CA GLY A 157 19.90 -1.29 -20.44
C GLY A 157 18.55 -0.79 -19.93
N ALA A 158 18.00 0.18 -20.67
CA ALA A 158 16.68 0.72 -20.42
C ALA A 158 15.96 0.98 -21.75
N ILE A 159 14.63 0.80 -21.76
CA ILE A 159 13.79 1.03 -22.95
C ILE A 159 12.72 2.05 -22.57
N ARG A 160 12.67 3.17 -23.29
CA ARG A 160 11.65 4.19 -23.12
C ARG A 160 10.48 3.93 -24.04
N LEU A 161 9.31 3.73 -23.45
CA LEU A 161 8.06 3.41 -24.14
C LEU A 161 7.36 4.69 -24.63
N PRO A 162 6.62 4.61 -25.75
CA PRO A 162 5.75 5.70 -26.17
C PRO A 162 4.60 5.92 -25.18
N ASN A 163 4.07 7.14 -25.13
CA ASN A 163 3.05 7.55 -24.18
C ASN A 163 1.75 6.72 -24.22
N ASN A 164 1.44 6.10 -25.36
CA ASN A 164 0.24 5.27 -25.55
C ASN A 164 0.45 3.78 -25.18
N ALA A 165 1.63 3.38 -24.70
CA ALA A 165 1.94 1.97 -24.41
C ALA A 165 0.97 1.32 -23.40
N PHE A 166 0.33 2.12 -22.56
CA PHE A 166 -0.63 1.68 -21.52
C PHE A 166 -2.07 2.14 -21.79
N ARG A 167 -2.34 2.89 -22.86
CA ARG A 167 -3.67 3.47 -23.14
C ARG A 167 -4.76 2.40 -23.20
N ALA A 168 -4.50 1.27 -23.88
CA ALA A 168 -5.48 0.19 -24.01
C ALA A 168 -5.84 -0.50 -22.69
N ASN A 169 -4.92 -0.53 -21.73
CA ASN A 169 -5.06 -1.30 -20.49
C ASN A 169 -5.25 -0.42 -19.24
N ALA A 170 -4.84 0.85 -19.30
CA ALA A 170 -4.85 1.76 -18.14
C ALA A 170 -5.55 3.09 -18.42
N GLY A 171 -5.88 3.40 -19.69
CA GLY A 171 -6.57 4.63 -20.08
C GLY A 171 -5.76 5.92 -19.88
N THR A 172 -4.44 5.81 -19.64
CA THR A 172 -3.56 6.96 -19.39
C THR A 172 -2.44 7.04 -20.41
N ASP A 173 -2.09 8.27 -20.78
CA ASP A 173 -0.96 8.58 -21.64
C ASP A 173 0.23 8.99 -20.75
N VAL A 174 1.10 8.02 -20.45
CA VAL A 174 2.26 8.23 -19.56
C VAL A 174 3.51 7.64 -20.21
N VAL A 175 4.57 8.41 -20.24
CA VAL A 175 5.88 7.92 -20.65
C VAL A 175 6.48 7.09 -19.53
N SER A 176 6.82 5.85 -19.83
CA SER A 176 7.37 4.89 -18.90
C SER A 176 8.63 4.27 -19.46
N ASP A 177 9.50 3.84 -18.56
CA ASP A 177 10.75 3.16 -18.89
C ASP A 177 10.71 1.72 -18.38
N ILE A 178 11.30 0.80 -19.15
CA ILE A 178 11.67 -0.54 -18.67
C ILE A 178 13.14 -0.47 -18.33
N ILE A 179 13.51 -0.77 -17.10
CA ILE A 179 14.90 -0.70 -16.63
C ILE A 179 15.36 -2.09 -16.23
N PHE A 180 16.51 -2.51 -16.76
CA PHE A 180 17.14 -3.79 -16.45
C PHE A 180 18.43 -3.56 -15.67
N LEU A 181 18.46 -4.08 -14.43
CA LEU A 181 19.62 -3.98 -13.53
C LEU A 181 20.09 -5.37 -13.13
N GLN A 182 21.39 -5.56 -12.98
CA GLN A 182 21.98 -6.77 -12.41
C GLN A 182 22.73 -6.44 -11.12
N LYS A 183 22.37 -7.11 -10.04
CA LYS A 183 23.02 -6.88 -8.76
C LYS A 183 24.48 -7.34 -8.76
N ARG A 184 25.36 -6.50 -8.22
CA ARG A 184 26.77 -6.85 -7.97
C ARG A 184 26.93 -7.68 -6.69
N ASP A 185 28.07 -8.35 -6.58
CA ASP A 185 28.44 -9.12 -5.37
C ASP A 185 28.57 -8.22 -4.14
N ARG A 186 29.00 -6.99 -4.33
CA ARG A 186 29.17 -5.97 -3.28
C ARG A 186 28.95 -4.56 -3.84
N PRO A 187 28.47 -3.62 -3.02
CA PRO A 187 28.41 -2.23 -3.42
C PRO A 187 29.81 -1.67 -3.71
N ILE A 188 29.89 -0.83 -4.71
CA ILE A 188 31.11 -0.09 -5.09
C ILE A 188 30.78 1.38 -5.24
N ASP A 189 31.76 2.23 -4.98
CA ASP A 189 31.67 3.65 -5.29
C ASP A 189 31.94 3.83 -6.79
N HIS A 190 30.86 3.96 -7.55
CA HIS A 190 30.89 4.05 -8.99
C HIS A 190 29.78 4.97 -9.48
N GLU A 191 30.13 5.90 -10.33
CA GLU A 191 29.20 6.84 -10.94
C GLU A 191 29.27 6.73 -12.48
N PRO A 192 28.56 5.77 -13.09
CA PRO A 192 28.48 5.66 -14.54
C PRO A 192 27.65 6.80 -15.14
N ASP A 193 27.80 7.05 -16.43
CA ASP A 193 27.20 8.19 -17.13
C ASP A 193 25.66 8.24 -17.01
N TRP A 194 25.00 7.08 -16.94
CA TRP A 194 23.55 7.02 -16.79
C TRP A 194 23.02 7.56 -15.45
N VAL A 195 23.88 7.84 -14.48
CA VAL A 195 23.47 8.53 -13.24
C VAL A 195 23.09 9.97 -13.52
N GLN A 196 23.69 10.58 -14.56
CA GLN A 196 23.50 11.98 -14.90
C GLN A 196 22.50 12.17 -16.05
N LEU A 197 22.04 13.40 -16.21
CA LEU A 197 21.24 13.83 -17.36
C LEU A 197 22.16 14.39 -18.44
N GLY A 198 21.76 14.19 -19.70
CA GLY A 198 22.35 14.78 -20.86
C GLY A 198 21.37 15.64 -21.65
N LYS A 199 21.75 16.03 -22.85
CA LYS A 199 20.91 16.72 -23.80
C LYS A 199 20.96 16.05 -25.15
N THR A 200 19.82 15.85 -25.77
CA THR A 200 19.73 15.41 -27.16
C THR A 200 20.16 16.53 -28.12
N GLU A 201 20.39 16.22 -29.39
CA GLU A 201 20.65 17.20 -30.44
C GLU A 201 19.56 18.27 -30.55
N ASP A 202 18.29 17.87 -30.32
CA ASP A 202 17.13 18.76 -30.31
C ASP A 202 16.99 19.56 -28.99
N GLY A 203 17.91 19.36 -28.04
CA GLY A 203 17.97 20.12 -26.79
C GLY A 203 17.12 19.58 -25.64
N PHE A 204 16.50 18.41 -25.77
CA PHE A 204 15.74 17.78 -24.68
C PHE A 204 16.68 17.29 -23.60
N ALA A 205 16.37 17.62 -22.35
CA ALA A 205 17.09 17.12 -21.18
C ALA A 205 16.49 15.77 -20.77
N ILE A 206 17.25 14.70 -21.00
CA ILE A 206 16.88 13.32 -20.64
C ILE A 206 18.08 12.62 -20.01
N ASN A 207 17.88 11.39 -19.53
CA ASN A 207 18.98 10.60 -18.99
C ASN A 207 20.09 10.40 -20.02
N GLN A 208 21.35 10.48 -19.59
CA GLN A 208 22.51 10.33 -20.48
C GLN A 208 22.47 9.01 -21.24
N TYR A 209 21.97 7.92 -20.63
CA TYR A 209 21.82 6.63 -21.31
C TYR A 209 20.98 6.75 -22.60
N PHE A 210 19.86 7.46 -22.58
CA PHE A 210 19.02 7.64 -23.76
C PHE A 210 19.57 8.65 -24.76
N VAL A 211 20.48 9.53 -24.34
CA VAL A 211 21.25 10.39 -25.26
C VAL A 211 22.25 9.55 -26.06
N ASP A 212 22.92 8.61 -25.38
CA ASP A 212 23.93 7.74 -25.97
C ASP A 212 23.28 6.57 -26.77
N HIS A 213 22.07 6.20 -26.41
CA HIS A 213 21.28 5.09 -27.01
C HIS A 213 19.90 5.58 -27.48
N PRO A 214 19.83 6.45 -28.50
CA PRO A 214 18.55 6.98 -29.00
C PRO A 214 17.63 5.88 -29.57
N GLU A 215 18.18 4.76 -30.04
CA GLU A 215 17.43 3.58 -30.50
C GLU A 215 16.58 2.92 -29.39
N MET A 216 16.91 3.20 -28.12
CA MET A 216 16.18 2.69 -26.97
C MET A 216 14.97 3.54 -26.60
N VAL A 217 14.74 4.65 -27.29
CA VAL A 217 13.52 5.48 -27.19
C VAL A 217 12.56 5.07 -28.30
N LEU A 218 11.48 4.38 -27.96
CA LEU A 218 10.55 3.78 -28.93
C LEU A 218 9.48 4.77 -29.44
N GLY A 219 9.93 5.93 -29.90
CA GLY A 219 9.08 6.98 -30.40
C GLY A 219 9.84 8.28 -30.63
N LYS A 220 9.09 9.35 -30.88
CA LYS A 220 9.65 10.69 -31.08
C LYS A 220 9.48 11.51 -29.82
N LEU A 221 10.55 12.13 -29.36
CA LEU A 221 10.51 13.09 -28.25
C LEU A 221 9.81 14.38 -28.70
N GLU A 222 8.80 14.82 -27.95
CA GLU A 222 8.07 16.05 -28.18
C GLU A 222 7.71 16.73 -26.84
N LEU A 223 7.36 18.01 -26.90
CA LEU A 223 6.83 18.74 -25.76
C LEU A 223 5.30 18.75 -25.83
N GLU A 224 4.68 18.27 -24.79
CA GLU A 224 3.23 18.30 -24.62
C GLU A 224 2.84 19.43 -23.64
N SER A 225 1.77 20.15 -23.96
CA SER A 225 1.24 21.18 -23.08
C SER A 225 0.33 20.54 -22.04
N THR A 226 0.70 20.64 -20.77
CA THR A 226 -0.08 20.15 -19.64
C THR A 226 -0.62 21.33 -18.81
N GLN A 227 -1.53 21.04 -17.89
CA GLN A 227 -2.04 22.06 -16.94
C GLN A 227 -0.96 22.65 -16.02
N TYR A 228 0.23 22.05 -15.96
CA TYR A 228 1.37 22.50 -15.16
C TYR A 228 2.52 23.08 -16.01
N GLY A 229 2.31 23.25 -17.32
CA GLY A 229 3.32 23.73 -18.26
C GLY A 229 3.65 22.71 -19.35
N HIS A 230 4.81 22.88 -19.99
CA HIS A 230 5.26 21.91 -21.00
C HIS A 230 6.00 20.76 -20.34
N ASP A 231 5.60 19.55 -20.67
CA ASP A 231 6.26 18.31 -20.24
C ASP A 231 6.75 17.50 -21.45
N LEU A 232 7.81 16.72 -21.25
CA LEU A 232 8.37 15.87 -22.29
C LEU A 232 7.53 14.62 -22.45
N THR A 233 7.14 14.32 -23.68
CA THR A 233 6.40 13.10 -24.04
C THR A 233 7.15 12.33 -25.14
N VAL A 234 6.75 11.09 -25.34
CA VAL A 234 7.23 10.24 -26.44
C VAL A 234 6.03 9.83 -27.28
N VAL A 235 5.97 10.37 -28.48
CA VAL A 235 4.88 10.07 -29.43
C VAL A 235 5.22 8.81 -30.20
N PRO A 236 4.30 7.84 -30.37
CA PRO A 236 4.56 6.63 -31.15
C PRO A 236 4.87 6.95 -32.61
N LEU A 237 5.77 6.16 -33.22
CA LEU A 237 6.09 6.28 -34.63
C LEU A 237 4.96 5.71 -35.50
N GLU A 238 4.57 6.45 -36.54
CA GLU A 238 3.57 5.98 -37.50
C GLU A 238 4.07 4.77 -38.29
N GLY A 239 3.18 3.80 -38.52
CA GLY A 239 3.47 2.62 -39.32
C GLY A 239 4.33 1.55 -38.64
N THR A 240 4.70 1.74 -37.36
CA THR A 240 5.44 0.74 -36.58
C THR A 240 4.59 0.14 -35.46
N SER A 241 4.82 -1.13 -35.14
CA SER A 241 4.20 -1.76 -33.99
C SER A 241 5.11 -1.72 -32.77
N LEU A 242 4.56 -1.48 -31.59
CA LEU A 242 5.30 -1.53 -30.34
C LEU A 242 6.01 -2.89 -30.14
N ALA A 243 5.35 -3.98 -30.56
CA ALA A 243 5.92 -5.33 -30.45
C ALA A 243 7.21 -5.48 -31.30
N ALA A 244 7.22 -4.95 -32.52
CA ALA A 244 8.41 -4.99 -33.39
C ALA A 244 9.55 -4.13 -32.82
N GLN A 245 9.21 -2.91 -32.36
CA GLN A 245 10.20 -2.02 -31.76
C GLN A 245 10.80 -2.60 -30.47
N LEU A 246 9.98 -3.24 -29.58
CA LEU A 246 10.46 -3.93 -28.40
C LEU A 246 11.37 -5.12 -28.75
N ALA A 247 10.98 -5.93 -29.74
CA ALA A 247 11.79 -7.06 -30.19
C ALA A 247 13.18 -6.63 -30.69
N GLU A 248 13.28 -5.45 -31.29
CA GLU A 248 14.56 -4.86 -31.70
C GLU A 248 15.32 -4.29 -30.51
N ALA A 249 14.67 -3.48 -29.66
CA ALA A 249 15.32 -2.86 -28.50
C ALA A 249 15.88 -3.90 -27.52
N VAL A 250 15.19 -5.01 -27.33
CA VAL A 250 15.64 -6.13 -26.49
C VAL A 250 16.98 -6.70 -26.95
N GLN A 251 17.32 -6.60 -28.25
CA GLN A 251 18.63 -7.06 -28.77
C GLN A 251 19.79 -6.24 -28.22
N HIS A 252 19.55 -5.00 -27.84
CA HIS A 252 20.55 -4.06 -27.29
C HIS A 252 20.69 -4.15 -25.77
N ILE A 253 19.87 -4.96 -25.09
CA ILE A 253 20.04 -5.19 -23.65
C ILE A 253 21.20 -6.17 -23.45
N GLU A 254 22.24 -5.70 -22.82
CA GLU A 254 23.47 -6.46 -22.57
C GLU A 254 23.51 -6.95 -21.14
N GLY A 255 23.59 -8.27 -20.95
CA GLY A 255 23.70 -8.88 -19.65
C GLY A 255 23.78 -10.40 -19.76
N GLN A 256 24.39 -11.01 -18.78
CA GLN A 256 24.43 -12.46 -18.64
C GLN A 256 23.99 -12.80 -17.21
N TYR A 257 22.90 -13.54 -17.12
CA TYR A 257 22.49 -14.12 -15.84
C TYR A 257 23.54 -15.11 -15.35
N THR A 258 24.01 -14.91 -14.14
CA THR A 258 24.93 -15.80 -13.49
C THR A 258 24.24 -16.55 -12.36
N THR A 259 24.25 -17.88 -12.41
CA THR A 259 23.94 -18.71 -11.23
C THR A 259 24.98 -18.39 -10.16
N ALA A 260 24.55 -18.02 -8.95
CA ALA A 260 25.49 -17.87 -7.86
C ALA A 260 26.14 -19.23 -7.60
N GLU A 261 27.41 -19.37 -7.93
CA GLU A 261 28.24 -20.30 -7.21
C GLU A 261 28.29 -19.76 -5.77
N ILE A 262 27.84 -20.55 -4.81
CA ILE A 262 28.10 -20.28 -3.40
C ILE A 262 29.61 -20.43 -3.28
N ALA A 263 30.33 -19.31 -3.44
CA ALA A 263 31.73 -19.27 -3.10
C ALA A 263 31.80 -19.60 -1.59
N ALA A 264 32.43 -20.70 -1.27
CA ALA A 264 32.82 -20.97 0.10
C ALA A 264 33.60 -19.75 0.59
N PRO A 265 33.32 -19.20 1.79
CA PRO A 265 33.99 -18.02 2.28
C PRO A 265 35.49 -18.29 2.29
N ASP A 266 36.25 -17.38 1.65
CA ASP A 266 37.71 -17.42 1.65
C ASP A 266 38.19 -17.31 3.11
N VAL A 267 38.97 -18.28 3.56
CA VAL A 267 39.42 -18.46 4.97
C VAL A 267 40.34 -17.30 5.44
N ALA A 268 40.67 -16.36 4.56
CA ALA A 268 41.55 -15.23 4.84
C ALA A 268 40.85 -14.00 5.48
N ASP A 269 39.51 -13.89 5.43
CA ASP A 269 38.74 -12.82 6.04
C ASP A 269 38.14 -13.20 7.41
N ALA A 270 38.62 -14.26 8.04
CA ALA A 270 38.08 -14.83 9.28
C ALA A 270 38.29 -13.95 10.54
N GLU A 271 39.10 -12.90 10.50
CA GLU A 271 39.35 -12.02 11.67
C GLU A 271 38.46 -10.77 11.73
N ALA A 272 37.63 -10.49 10.73
CA ALA A 272 36.68 -9.38 10.71
C ALA A 272 35.20 -9.79 10.61
N GLN A 273 34.89 -11.09 10.73
CA GLN A 273 33.50 -11.56 10.66
C GLN A 273 32.80 -11.37 12.00
N ARG A 274 31.98 -10.31 12.10
CA ARG A 274 30.86 -10.31 13.05
C ARG A 274 30.13 -11.63 12.87
N LYS A 275 29.97 -12.40 13.96
CA LYS A 275 29.22 -13.63 13.91
C LYS A 275 27.82 -13.34 13.41
N THR A 276 27.46 -13.88 12.27
CA THR A 276 26.13 -13.77 11.66
C THR A 276 25.43 -15.09 11.77
N LEU A 277 24.13 -15.05 12.05
CA LEU A 277 23.24 -16.22 12.07
C LEU A 277 22.11 -15.98 11.06
N PRO A 278 21.56 -17.04 10.45
CA PRO A 278 20.29 -16.93 9.75
C PRO A 278 19.22 -16.37 10.68
N ALA A 279 18.32 -15.52 10.15
CA ALA A 279 17.27 -14.94 10.96
C ALA A 279 16.33 -16.02 11.51
N ASP A 280 16.10 -15.99 12.82
CA ASP A 280 15.04 -16.76 13.45
C ASP A 280 13.69 -16.13 13.07
N PRO A 281 12.73 -16.88 12.46
CA PRO A 281 11.41 -16.36 12.11
C PRO A 281 10.63 -15.79 13.30
N ALA A 282 10.88 -16.28 14.51
CA ALA A 282 10.23 -15.80 15.74
C ALA A 282 10.74 -14.43 16.21
N VAL A 283 11.91 -14.00 15.75
CA VAL A 283 12.45 -12.67 16.06
C VAL A 283 11.92 -11.67 15.04
N LYS A 284 11.29 -10.61 15.51
CA LYS A 284 10.76 -9.56 14.62
C LYS A 284 11.89 -8.84 13.88
N ASN A 285 11.66 -8.46 12.62
CA ASN A 285 12.64 -7.68 11.85
C ASN A 285 12.95 -6.34 12.53
N PHE A 286 14.20 -5.90 12.45
CA PHE A 286 14.72 -4.71 13.16
C PHE A 286 14.54 -4.80 14.66
N SER A 287 14.90 -5.94 15.25
CA SER A 287 14.81 -6.16 16.68
C SER A 287 16.05 -6.86 17.23
N TYR A 288 16.39 -6.51 18.46
CA TYR A 288 17.41 -7.22 19.22
C TYR A 288 16.87 -8.56 19.72
N THR A 289 17.77 -9.52 19.84
CA THR A 289 17.48 -10.81 20.48
C THR A 289 18.71 -11.31 21.22
N VAL A 290 18.49 -12.30 22.10
CA VAL A 290 19.56 -12.93 22.88
C VAL A 290 19.68 -14.38 22.39
N VAL A 291 20.88 -14.76 21.91
CA VAL A 291 21.20 -16.13 21.50
C VAL A 291 22.46 -16.56 22.25
N ASP A 292 22.39 -17.64 23.01
CA ASP A 292 23.48 -18.18 23.83
C ASP A 292 24.15 -17.13 24.75
N GLY A 293 23.36 -16.15 25.22
CA GLY A 293 23.80 -15.08 26.07
C GLY A 293 24.41 -13.89 25.33
N ASP A 294 24.57 -13.90 24.03
CA ASP A 294 25.03 -12.80 23.20
C ASP A 294 23.89 -12.03 22.56
N ILE A 295 24.09 -10.74 22.31
CA ILE A 295 23.11 -9.86 21.69
C ILE A 295 23.26 -9.93 20.18
N TYR A 296 22.17 -10.18 19.50
CA TYR A 296 22.05 -10.13 18.06
C TYR A 296 20.99 -9.12 17.64
N TYR A 297 21.20 -8.49 16.52
CA TYR A 297 20.22 -7.60 15.90
C TYR A 297 19.77 -8.22 14.57
N ARG A 298 18.47 -8.43 14.42
CA ARG A 298 17.90 -8.94 13.18
C ARG A 298 17.68 -7.80 12.18
N GLU A 299 18.29 -7.97 11.03
CA GLU A 299 18.06 -7.13 9.88
C GLU A 299 17.77 -8.03 8.65
N ASN A 300 16.50 -8.05 8.24
CA ASN A 300 16.02 -8.92 7.16
C ASN A 300 16.23 -10.42 7.46
N SER A 301 16.97 -11.12 6.62
CA SER A 301 17.19 -12.57 6.73
C SER A 301 18.41 -12.95 7.58
N ILE A 302 19.07 -11.98 8.22
CA ILE A 302 20.30 -12.19 8.97
C ILE A 302 20.18 -11.59 10.37
N MET A 303 20.77 -12.26 11.35
CA MET A 303 21.01 -11.72 12.68
C MET A 303 22.52 -11.54 12.86
N THR A 304 22.94 -10.31 13.17
CA THR A 304 24.35 -9.94 13.37
C THR A 304 24.63 -9.74 14.85
N GLN A 305 25.69 -10.35 15.36
CA GLN A 305 26.13 -10.16 16.74
C GLN A 305 26.55 -8.70 16.95
N ILE A 306 26.05 -8.12 18.02
CA ILE A 306 26.41 -6.76 18.45
C ILE A 306 27.32 -6.84 19.66
N GLU A 307 28.55 -6.37 19.50
CA GLU A 307 29.50 -6.30 20.61
C GLU A 307 29.14 -5.14 21.54
N LEU A 308 28.84 -5.45 22.76
CA LEU A 308 28.46 -4.51 23.82
C LEU A 308 29.27 -4.78 25.09
N SER A 309 29.52 -3.73 25.88
CA SER A 309 30.02 -3.92 27.23
C SER A 309 29.00 -4.70 28.09
N ASP A 310 29.47 -5.39 29.14
CA ASP A 310 28.61 -6.19 30.01
C ASP A 310 27.39 -5.43 30.54
N ASN A 311 27.58 -4.15 30.89
CA ASN A 311 26.48 -3.30 31.36
C ASN A 311 25.48 -3.00 30.23
N ALA A 312 25.94 -2.68 29.01
CA ALA A 312 25.08 -2.42 27.85
C ALA A 312 24.37 -3.69 27.41
N LYS A 313 25.07 -4.84 27.41
CA LYS A 313 24.52 -6.16 27.14
C LYS A 313 23.39 -6.51 28.12
N GLY A 314 23.59 -6.28 29.40
CA GLY A 314 22.55 -6.50 30.41
C GLY A 314 21.33 -5.58 30.25
N ARG A 315 21.50 -4.33 29.79
CA ARG A 315 20.39 -3.41 29.47
C ARG A 315 19.57 -3.91 28.29
N VAL A 316 20.24 -4.24 27.21
CA VAL A 316 19.57 -4.75 25.99
C VAL A 316 18.85 -6.07 26.29
N ALA A 317 19.50 -7.01 26.98
CA ALA A 317 18.90 -8.29 27.36
C ALA A 317 17.64 -8.09 28.23
N GLY A 318 17.70 -7.19 29.21
CA GLY A 318 16.53 -6.89 30.05
C GLY A 318 15.36 -6.25 29.28
N MET A 319 15.65 -5.39 28.31
CA MET A 319 14.61 -4.83 27.45
C MET A 319 14.04 -5.86 26.47
N VAL A 320 14.84 -6.79 25.97
CA VAL A 320 14.37 -7.95 25.17
C VAL A 320 13.43 -8.82 26.02
N GLU A 321 13.78 -9.10 27.26
CA GLU A 321 12.93 -9.86 28.20
C GLU A 321 11.59 -9.14 28.44
N LEU A 322 11.62 -7.83 28.74
CA LEU A 322 10.40 -7.04 28.92
C LEU A 322 9.52 -7.07 27.67
N ARG A 323 10.11 -6.93 26.49
CA ARG A 323 9.39 -7.01 25.22
C ARG A 323 8.69 -8.36 25.03
N GLN A 324 9.37 -9.46 25.36
CA GLN A 324 8.79 -10.80 25.25
C GLN A 324 7.56 -10.94 26.17
N ILE A 325 7.68 -10.50 27.41
CA ILE A 325 6.57 -10.56 28.37
C ILE A 325 5.40 -9.66 27.94
N VAL A 326 5.67 -8.47 27.42
CA VAL A 326 4.63 -7.55 26.89
C VAL A 326 3.92 -8.16 25.70
N ASN A 327 4.65 -8.76 24.75
CA ASN A 327 4.07 -9.40 23.59
C ASN A 327 3.23 -10.62 23.99
N GLU A 328 3.69 -11.44 24.94
CA GLU A 328 2.93 -12.55 25.51
C GLU A 328 1.62 -12.06 26.14
N LEU A 329 1.67 -10.97 26.93
CA LEU A 329 0.50 -10.38 27.56
C LEU A 329 -0.49 -9.79 26.53
N ILE A 330 0.02 -9.16 25.47
CA ILE A 330 -0.83 -8.67 24.36
C ILE A 330 -1.52 -9.84 23.67
N ASP A 331 -0.78 -10.89 23.34
CA ASP A 331 -1.30 -12.07 22.67
C ASP A 331 -2.37 -12.79 23.49
N GLN A 332 -2.13 -12.95 24.81
CA GLN A 332 -3.14 -13.50 25.73
C GLN A 332 -4.41 -12.66 25.78
N GLN A 333 -4.29 -11.33 25.75
CA GLN A 333 -5.47 -10.45 25.76
C GLN A 333 -6.23 -10.48 24.43
N LEU A 334 -5.52 -10.56 23.30
CA LEU A 334 -6.11 -10.67 21.96
C LEU A 334 -6.87 -12.00 21.78
N ASN A 335 -6.34 -13.08 22.35
CA ASN A 335 -6.94 -14.41 22.27
C ASN A 335 -7.91 -14.73 23.43
N ASP A 336 -8.33 -13.72 24.17
CA ASP A 336 -9.33 -13.79 25.26
C ASP A 336 -9.01 -14.84 26.35
N PHE A 337 -7.72 -14.94 26.73
CA PHE A 337 -7.30 -15.81 27.81
C PHE A 337 -8.01 -15.47 29.14
N PRO A 338 -8.17 -16.43 30.06
CA PRO A 338 -8.75 -16.19 31.37
C PRO A 338 -8.03 -15.09 32.15
N ASP A 339 -8.78 -14.33 32.95
CA ASP A 339 -8.22 -13.22 33.75
C ASP A 339 -7.12 -13.67 34.73
N GLU A 340 -7.12 -14.95 35.15
CA GLU A 340 -6.09 -15.51 36.01
C GLU A 340 -4.74 -15.58 35.28
N ASP A 341 -4.73 -16.03 34.01
CA ASP A 341 -3.52 -16.10 33.18
C ASP A 341 -2.97 -14.70 32.89
N ILE A 342 -3.87 -13.75 32.57
CA ILE A 342 -3.51 -12.36 32.34
C ILE A 342 -2.87 -11.75 33.60
N LYS A 343 -3.47 -11.98 34.78
CA LYS A 343 -2.90 -11.50 36.05
C LYS A 343 -1.54 -12.13 36.37
N ALA A 344 -1.34 -13.41 36.03
CA ALA A 344 -0.05 -14.07 36.19
C ALA A 344 1.02 -13.41 35.31
N SER A 345 0.70 -13.13 34.04
CA SER A 345 1.60 -12.43 33.10
C SER A 345 1.85 -10.97 33.53
N GLN A 346 0.84 -10.29 34.08
CA GLN A 346 1.01 -8.95 34.67
C GLN A 346 1.95 -8.96 35.87
N ALA A 347 1.84 -9.97 36.74
CA ALA A 347 2.77 -10.13 37.86
C ALA A 347 4.22 -10.38 37.39
N LYS A 348 4.39 -11.20 36.35
CA LYS A 348 5.68 -11.45 35.69
C LYS A 348 6.25 -10.16 35.10
N LEU A 349 5.42 -9.37 34.39
CA LEU A 349 5.82 -8.08 33.83
C LEU A 349 6.25 -7.10 34.94
N ASN A 350 5.49 -6.99 36.03
CA ASN A 350 5.83 -6.15 37.17
C ASN A 350 7.19 -6.52 37.79
N ALA A 351 7.42 -7.81 38.03
CA ALA A 351 8.66 -8.30 38.61
C ALA A 351 9.87 -8.01 37.71
N ALA A 352 9.76 -8.29 36.39
CA ALA A 352 10.83 -8.01 35.44
C ALA A 352 11.10 -6.52 35.29
N TYR A 353 10.05 -5.68 35.22
CA TYR A 353 10.18 -4.23 35.15
C TYR A 353 10.88 -3.65 36.40
N ASP A 354 10.44 -4.04 37.58
CA ASP A 354 11.01 -3.55 38.83
C ASP A 354 12.48 -3.98 38.99
N ALA A 355 12.82 -5.20 38.59
CA ALA A 355 14.21 -5.67 38.57
C ALA A 355 15.07 -4.90 37.56
N PHE A 356 14.53 -4.63 36.37
CA PHE A 356 15.21 -3.86 35.33
C PHE A 356 15.46 -2.42 35.79
N THR A 357 14.42 -1.72 36.25
CA THR A 357 14.51 -0.31 36.61
C THR A 357 15.37 -0.06 37.85
N ALA A 358 15.37 -0.97 38.82
CA ALA A 358 16.24 -0.91 39.98
C ALA A 358 17.73 -0.95 39.61
N LYS A 359 18.09 -1.66 38.55
CA LYS A 359 19.48 -1.85 38.11
C LYS A 359 19.90 -0.85 37.03
N TYR A 360 19.00 -0.52 36.12
CA TYR A 360 19.33 0.18 34.88
C TYR A 360 18.64 1.54 34.68
N GLY A 361 17.75 1.93 35.60
CA GLY A 361 16.91 3.12 35.45
C GLY A 361 15.71 2.91 34.53
N LEU A 362 14.96 3.97 34.28
CA LEU A 362 13.75 3.93 33.44
C LEU A 362 14.05 3.51 32.02
N ILE A 363 13.08 2.87 31.36
CA ILE A 363 13.17 2.51 29.92
C ILE A 363 13.43 3.77 29.08
N ASN A 364 12.73 4.87 29.41
CA ASN A 364 12.86 6.16 28.74
C ASN A 364 14.17 6.93 29.08
N ASP A 365 15.02 6.42 29.94
CA ASP A 365 16.32 7.06 30.24
C ASP A 365 17.21 7.10 28.99
N LYS A 366 17.93 8.22 28.80
CA LYS A 366 18.78 8.44 27.61
C LYS A 366 19.80 7.32 27.37
N LYS A 367 20.28 6.64 28.42
CA LYS A 367 21.23 5.53 28.27
C LYS A 367 20.55 4.28 27.68
N ASN A 368 19.31 3.99 28.09
CA ASN A 368 18.54 2.88 27.59
C ASN A 368 18.04 3.19 26.16
N ALA A 369 17.55 4.42 25.92
CA ALA A 369 17.14 4.89 24.62
C ALA A 369 18.23 4.69 23.55
N ARG A 370 19.46 5.17 23.81
CA ARG A 370 20.59 5.06 22.87
C ARG A 370 20.98 3.64 22.50
N LEU A 371 20.68 2.68 23.37
CA LEU A 371 21.02 1.28 23.15
C LEU A 371 19.91 0.50 22.45
N PHE A 372 18.67 1.00 22.49
CA PHE A 372 17.51 0.22 22.06
C PHE A 372 16.55 0.98 21.14
N ASP A 373 16.81 2.24 20.80
CA ASP A 373 15.96 3.06 19.91
C ASP A 373 15.87 2.53 18.48
N ASP A 374 16.81 1.69 18.06
CA ASP A 374 16.77 0.96 16.79
C ASP A 374 15.87 -0.28 16.82
N ASP A 375 15.41 -0.73 17.99
CA ASP A 375 14.47 -1.86 18.09
C ASP A 375 13.06 -1.45 17.65
N SER A 376 12.44 -2.26 16.81
CA SER A 376 11.08 -2.02 16.30
C SER A 376 10.02 -1.91 17.39
N SER A 377 10.29 -2.44 18.59
CA SER A 377 9.38 -2.42 19.74
C SER A 377 9.78 -1.38 20.81
N TYR A 378 10.76 -0.54 20.55
CA TYR A 378 11.24 0.43 21.54
C TYR A 378 10.12 1.34 22.06
N TYR A 379 9.31 1.91 21.17
CA TYR A 379 8.20 2.78 21.56
C TYR A 379 7.09 2.06 22.32
N LEU A 380 6.88 0.78 22.05
CA LEU A 380 5.98 -0.06 22.84
C LEU A 380 6.48 -0.19 24.28
N LEU A 381 7.77 -0.42 24.47
CA LEU A 381 8.36 -0.46 25.80
C LEU A 381 8.33 0.90 26.51
N CYS A 382 8.59 1.99 25.79
CA CYS A 382 8.48 3.34 26.33
C CYS A 382 7.08 3.66 26.86
N SER A 383 6.01 3.11 26.23
CA SER A 383 4.63 3.30 26.66
C SER A 383 4.27 2.62 27.97
N LEU A 384 5.15 1.79 28.52
CA LEU A 384 4.99 1.19 29.86
C LEU A 384 5.16 2.22 30.99
N GLU A 385 5.76 3.37 30.70
CA GLU A 385 6.07 4.43 31.66
C GLU A 385 5.26 5.70 31.37
N ASN A 386 4.45 6.13 32.32
CA ASN A 386 3.83 7.44 32.32
C ASN A 386 4.75 8.41 33.06
N LEU A 387 5.35 9.36 32.33
CA LEU A 387 6.31 10.30 32.87
C LEU A 387 5.66 11.66 33.18
N ASP A 388 6.23 12.37 34.15
CA ASP A 388 5.90 13.78 34.42
C ASP A 388 6.70 14.73 33.49
N GLU A 389 6.45 16.04 33.60
CA GLU A 389 7.13 17.08 32.81
C GLU A 389 8.67 17.08 33.03
N ASN A 390 9.15 16.57 34.16
CA ASN A 390 10.55 16.46 34.49
C ASN A 390 11.16 15.11 34.08
N LYS A 391 10.39 14.25 33.37
CA LYS A 391 10.78 12.90 32.96
C LYS A 391 10.98 11.91 34.12
N ASN A 392 10.37 12.16 35.29
CA ASN A 392 10.28 11.17 36.34
C ASN A 392 9.08 10.27 36.15
N LEU A 393 9.17 9.05 36.64
CA LEU A 393 8.08 8.10 36.61
C LEU A 393 6.88 8.60 37.46
N LYS A 394 5.77 8.95 36.83
CA LYS A 394 4.52 9.32 37.50
C LYS A 394 3.73 8.08 37.87
N SER A 395 3.63 7.11 36.96
CA SER A 395 2.98 5.82 37.18
C SER A 395 3.40 4.82 36.10
N LYS A 396 3.27 3.53 36.41
CA LYS A 396 3.30 2.48 35.39
C LYS A 396 2.02 2.54 34.53
N ALA A 397 2.08 2.08 33.28
CA ALA A 397 0.94 2.00 32.39
C ALA A 397 -0.16 1.04 32.91
N ASP A 398 -1.39 1.21 32.45
CA ASP A 398 -2.52 0.40 32.86
C ASP A 398 -2.33 -1.10 32.55
N MET A 399 -1.52 -1.45 31.57
CA MET A 399 -1.20 -2.82 31.18
C MET A 399 -0.66 -3.66 32.37
N PHE A 400 0.01 -3.04 33.32
CA PHE A 400 0.54 -3.73 34.51
C PHE A 400 -0.51 -4.25 35.48
N THR A 401 -1.74 -3.70 35.43
CA THR A 401 -2.78 -3.98 36.42
C THR A 401 -4.16 -4.23 35.83
N LYS A 402 -4.40 -3.82 34.58
CA LYS A 402 -5.69 -3.89 33.92
C LYS A 402 -5.62 -4.63 32.60
N ARG A 403 -6.71 -5.26 32.19
CA ARG A 403 -6.88 -5.70 30.83
C ARG A 403 -7.06 -4.47 29.92
N THR A 404 -6.15 -4.24 28.98
CA THR A 404 -6.13 -3.07 28.09
C THR A 404 -6.62 -3.37 26.69
N ILE A 405 -6.64 -4.64 26.31
CA ILE A 405 -7.09 -5.11 25.00
C ILE A 405 -8.24 -6.09 25.22
N ARG A 406 -9.34 -5.88 24.51
CA ARG A 406 -10.43 -6.84 24.40
C ARG A 406 -10.50 -7.32 22.97
N PRO A 407 -10.57 -8.64 22.73
CA PRO A 407 -10.75 -9.16 21.39
C PRO A 407 -12.08 -8.65 20.83
N GLU A 408 -12.10 -8.40 19.54
CA GLU A 408 -13.34 -8.12 18.82
C GLU A 408 -14.20 -9.38 18.84
N ARG A 409 -15.28 -9.35 19.61
CA ARG A 409 -16.23 -10.47 19.65
C ARG A 409 -17.08 -10.38 18.40
N VAL A 410 -16.98 -11.37 17.53
CA VAL A 410 -17.98 -11.59 16.49
C VAL A 410 -19.30 -11.89 17.20
N VAL A 411 -20.25 -10.98 17.05
CA VAL A 411 -21.60 -11.16 17.61
C VAL A 411 -22.32 -12.17 16.75
N THR A 412 -22.61 -13.35 17.29
CA THR A 412 -23.29 -14.43 16.56
C THR A 412 -24.79 -14.49 16.84
N SER A 413 -25.27 -13.81 17.89
CA SER A 413 -26.68 -13.70 18.22
C SER A 413 -26.96 -12.46 19.04
N VAL A 414 -28.17 -11.92 18.90
CA VAL A 414 -28.70 -10.77 19.65
C VAL A 414 -30.12 -11.00 20.05
N ASP A 415 -30.60 -10.25 21.06
CA ASP A 415 -31.95 -10.42 21.60
C ASP A 415 -32.98 -9.45 20.98
N THR A 416 -32.52 -8.31 20.47
CA THR A 416 -33.39 -7.24 19.96
C THR A 416 -33.06 -6.81 18.54
N PRO A 417 -34.07 -6.37 17.75
CA PRO A 417 -33.84 -5.81 16.42
C PRO A 417 -32.91 -4.58 16.41
N SER A 418 -32.92 -3.77 17.48
CA SER A 418 -32.00 -2.62 17.58
C SER A 418 -30.56 -3.04 17.71
N GLU A 419 -30.26 -4.11 18.44
CA GLU A 419 -28.91 -4.69 18.51
C GLU A 419 -28.51 -5.31 17.16
N ALA A 420 -29.46 -6.03 16.52
CA ALA A 420 -29.21 -6.59 15.19
C ALA A 420 -28.87 -5.49 14.15
N LEU A 421 -29.60 -4.36 14.21
CA LEU A 421 -29.32 -3.21 13.36
C LEU A 421 -27.92 -2.62 13.62
N ALA A 422 -27.56 -2.44 14.89
CA ALA A 422 -26.25 -1.92 15.26
C ALA A 422 -25.10 -2.80 14.74
N VAL A 423 -25.25 -4.13 14.86
CA VAL A 423 -24.27 -5.09 14.33
C VAL A 423 -24.25 -5.06 12.79
N SER A 424 -25.42 -5.03 12.14
CA SER A 424 -25.53 -4.97 10.68
C SER A 424 -24.86 -3.72 10.09
N ILE A 425 -25.07 -2.55 10.69
CA ILE A 425 -24.39 -1.32 10.28
C ILE A 425 -22.88 -1.40 10.55
N GLY A 426 -22.47 -1.97 11.69
CA GLY A 426 -21.04 -2.10 12.03
C GLY A 426 -20.27 -3.02 11.10
N GLU A 427 -20.86 -4.16 10.70
CA GLU A 427 -20.17 -5.18 9.89
C GLU A 427 -20.44 -5.06 8.39
N HIS A 428 -21.67 -4.73 7.98
CA HIS A 428 -22.09 -4.68 6.59
C HIS A 428 -22.23 -3.26 6.04
N GLY A 429 -22.21 -2.22 6.89
CA GLY A 429 -22.37 -0.82 6.50
C GLY A 429 -23.76 -0.46 5.97
N LYS A 430 -24.75 -1.33 6.15
CA LYS A 430 -26.12 -1.17 5.64
C LYS A 430 -27.15 -1.90 6.51
N VAL A 431 -28.41 -1.62 6.28
CA VAL A 431 -29.51 -2.42 6.82
C VAL A 431 -29.61 -3.71 6.00
N ASP A 432 -29.21 -4.84 6.58
CA ASP A 432 -29.21 -6.17 5.97
C ASP A 432 -30.19 -7.07 6.71
N LEU A 433 -31.45 -7.11 6.23
CA LEU A 433 -32.53 -7.84 6.91
C LEU A 433 -32.24 -9.35 7.06
N PRO A 434 -31.72 -10.05 6.04
CA PRO A 434 -31.34 -11.46 6.19
C PRO A 434 -30.35 -11.68 7.32
N TYR A 435 -29.28 -10.90 7.36
CA TYR A 435 -28.26 -10.97 8.42
C TYR A 435 -28.83 -10.64 9.80
N MET A 436 -29.66 -9.61 9.90
CA MET A 436 -30.34 -9.25 11.15
C MET A 436 -31.28 -10.36 11.64
N ALA A 437 -31.97 -11.03 10.71
CA ALA A 437 -32.86 -12.14 11.06
C ALA A 437 -32.09 -13.39 11.51
N GLU A 438 -30.92 -13.66 10.93
CA GLU A 438 -30.01 -14.71 11.39
C GLU A 438 -29.51 -14.44 12.81
N LEU A 439 -29.06 -13.20 13.10
CA LEU A 439 -28.63 -12.80 14.43
C LEU A 439 -29.74 -12.95 15.49
N LEU A 440 -30.99 -12.73 15.12
CA LEU A 440 -32.17 -12.88 15.98
C LEU A 440 -32.67 -14.34 16.11
N GLY A 441 -32.05 -15.27 15.37
CA GLY A 441 -32.46 -16.67 15.32
C GLY A 441 -33.80 -16.92 14.59
N THR A 442 -34.21 -15.99 13.73
CA THR A 442 -35.46 -16.05 12.94
C THR A 442 -35.21 -15.86 11.44
N PRO A 443 -34.35 -16.70 10.82
CA PRO A 443 -34.00 -16.53 9.42
C PRO A 443 -35.24 -16.54 8.52
N GLY A 444 -35.32 -15.54 7.64
CA GLY A 444 -36.45 -15.37 6.69
C GLY A 444 -37.70 -14.71 7.27
N ASP A 445 -37.75 -14.42 8.56
CA ASP A 445 -38.84 -13.64 9.19
C ASP A 445 -38.39 -12.21 9.52
N TYR A 446 -38.81 -11.28 8.70
CA TYR A 446 -38.46 -9.85 8.82
C TYR A 446 -39.55 -9.04 9.55
N GLY A 447 -40.72 -9.63 9.83
CA GLY A 447 -41.89 -8.93 10.39
C GLY A 447 -41.61 -8.26 11.71
N ARG A 448 -40.92 -8.96 12.61
CA ARG A 448 -40.52 -8.40 13.91
C ARG A 448 -39.54 -7.22 13.74
N ILE A 449 -38.57 -7.35 12.85
CA ILE A 449 -37.53 -6.34 12.59
C ILE A 449 -38.17 -5.07 12.05
N THR A 450 -38.98 -5.18 11.01
CA THR A 450 -39.62 -4.03 10.35
C THR A 450 -40.67 -3.35 11.24
N THR A 451 -41.32 -4.09 12.11
CA THR A 451 -42.32 -3.55 13.07
C THR A 451 -41.64 -2.81 14.22
N GLU A 452 -40.68 -3.44 14.90
CA GLU A 452 -40.01 -2.84 16.05
C GLU A 452 -39.08 -1.67 15.65
N LEU A 453 -38.53 -1.69 14.46
CA LEU A 453 -37.65 -0.62 13.91
C LEU A 453 -38.42 0.38 13.02
N SER A 454 -39.73 0.37 13.04
CA SER A 454 -40.55 1.36 12.29
C SER A 454 -40.18 2.78 12.70
N GLY A 455 -39.83 3.62 11.74
CA GLY A 455 -39.33 4.99 11.97
C GLY A 455 -37.82 5.08 12.31
N VAL A 456 -37.14 3.95 12.49
CA VAL A 456 -35.68 3.86 12.64
C VAL A 456 -35.05 3.42 11.32
N ILE A 457 -35.69 2.49 10.63
CA ILE A 457 -35.37 2.10 9.26
C ILE A 457 -36.56 2.37 8.35
N PHE A 458 -36.29 2.65 7.09
CA PHE A 458 -37.30 2.94 6.07
C PHE A 458 -37.02 2.12 4.82
N LYS A 459 -38.06 1.59 4.18
CA LYS A 459 -37.98 1.01 2.85
C LYS A 459 -38.15 2.12 1.82
N ASP A 460 -37.22 2.20 0.85
CA ASP A 460 -37.31 3.15 -0.26
C ASP A 460 -38.45 2.73 -1.19
N PRO A 461 -39.45 3.58 -1.46
CA PRO A 461 -40.51 3.26 -2.41
C PRO A 461 -40.05 3.01 -3.84
N ALA A 462 -38.84 3.46 -4.19
CA ALA A 462 -38.25 3.22 -5.51
C ALA A 462 -37.61 1.82 -5.63
N ALA A 463 -37.42 1.11 -4.53
CA ALA A 463 -36.92 -0.26 -4.55
C ALA A 463 -38.00 -1.24 -5.03
N ASP A 464 -37.57 -2.44 -5.41
CA ASP A 464 -38.46 -3.50 -5.84
C ASP A 464 -39.49 -3.82 -4.72
N ALA A 465 -40.77 -3.63 -5.03
CA ALA A 465 -41.86 -3.86 -4.07
C ALA A 465 -42.02 -5.35 -3.75
N ASP A 466 -41.69 -6.23 -4.70
CA ASP A 466 -41.82 -7.68 -4.56
C ASP A 466 -40.64 -8.29 -3.80
N ASP A 467 -39.55 -7.55 -3.63
CA ASP A 467 -38.39 -7.97 -2.83
C ASP A 467 -38.48 -7.40 -1.39
N PRO A 468 -38.79 -8.23 -0.37
CA PRO A 468 -38.91 -7.76 1.01
C PRO A 468 -37.58 -7.30 1.60
N GLU A 469 -36.45 -7.67 1.00
CA GLU A 469 -35.10 -7.39 1.49
C GLU A 469 -34.51 -6.10 0.90
N ALA A 470 -35.00 -5.67 -0.26
CA ALA A 470 -34.44 -4.54 -1.01
C ALA A 470 -34.87 -3.18 -0.43
N GLY A 471 -33.93 -2.21 -0.55
CA GLY A 471 -34.21 -0.80 -0.36
C GLY A 471 -34.33 -0.31 1.06
N TRP A 472 -33.93 -1.10 2.07
CA TRP A 472 -33.94 -0.66 3.46
C TRP A 472 -32.76 0.24 3.78
N GLN A 473 -33.04 1.39 4.38
CA GLN A 473 -32.07 2.42 4.76
C GLN A 473 -32.30 2.85 6.20
N THR A 474 -31.27 3.32 6.87
CA THR A 474 -31.41 3.96 8.17
C THR A 474 -32.14 5.29 8.06
N ALA A 475 -32.71 5.79 9.17
CA ALA A 475 -33.38 7.11 9.20
C ALA A 475 -32.44 8.24 8.72
N ASP A 476 -31.18 8.23 9.14
CA ASP A 476 -30.19 9.24 8.76
C ASP A 476 -29.91 9.23 7.25
N GLU A 477 -29.87 8.06 6.64
CA GLU A 477 -29.70 7.89 5.20
C GLU A 477 -30.96 8.25 4.42
N TYR A 478 -32.10 7.73 4.83
CA TYR A 478 -33.36 7.94 4.12
C TYR A 478 -33.86 9.39 4.21
N LEU A 479 -33.76 10.02 5.38
CA LEU A 479 -34.25 11.38 5.65
C LEU A 479 -33.22 12.47 5.30
N SER A 480 -32.22 12.15 4.45
CA SER A 480 -31.20 13.07 3.95
C SER A 480 -31.23 13.18 2.41
N GLY A 481 -30.45 14.11 1.86
CA GLY A 481 -30.41 14.39 0.42
C GLY A 481 -31.64 15.15 -0.08
N ASN A 482 -32.18 14.74 -1.23
CA ASN A 482 -33.38 15.43 -1.79
C ASN A 482 -34.69 14.96 -1.14
N VAL A 483 -34.88 15.36 0.12
CA VAL A 483 -36.06 14.95 0.92
C VAL A 483 -37.39 15.46 0.33
N ARG A 484 -37.38 16.48 -0.54
CA ARG A 484 -38.58 16.97 -1.22
C ARG A 484 -39.08 16.00 -2.28
N ASP A 485 -38.18 15.45 -3.09
CA ASP A 485 -38.53 14.43 -4.06
C ASP A 485 -38.88 13.11 -3.37
N LYS A 486 -38.13 12.73 -2.33
CA LYS A 486 -38.45 11.55 -1.52
C LYS A 486 -39.87 11.64 -0.93
N LEU A 487 -40.28 12.82 -0.44
CA LEU A 487 -41.64 13.03 0.08
C LEU A 487 -42.71 12.81 -1.01
N ARG A 488 -42.51 13.38 -2.21
CA ARG A 488 -43.45 13.17 -3.33
C ARG A 488 -43.59 11.70 -3.72
N MET A 489 -42.46 11.00 -3.77
CA MET A 489 -42.43 9.57 -4.07
C MET A 489 -43.12 8.75 -2.98
N ALA A 490 -42.87 9.06 -1.70
CA ALA A 490 -43.51 8.38 -0.57
C ALA A 490 -45.03 8.62 -0.52
N GLN A 491 -45.49 9.85 -0.81
CA GLN A 491 -46.90 10.17 -0.91
C GLN A 491 -47.60 9.39 -2.01
N PHE A 492 -46.98 9.33 -3.19
CA PHE A 492 -47.49 8.55 -4.32
C PHE A 492 -47.57 7.04 -3.99
N ALA A 493 -46.51 6.50 -3.37
CA ALA A 493 -46.47 5.10 -2.98
C ALA A 493 -47.55 4.78 -1.90
N ALA A 494 -47.77 5.68 -0.95
CA ALA A 494 -48.74 5.48 0.13
C ALA A 494 -50.19 5.43 -0.34
N GLU A 495 -50.53 5.94 -1.55
CA GLU A 495 -51.87 5.80 -2.14
C GLU A 495 -52.21 4.32 -2.43
N GLY A 496 -51.25 3.52 -2.85
CA GLY A 496 -51.42 2.10 -3.12
C GLY A 496 -50.95 1.16 -2.01
N HIS A 497 -50.02 1.63 -1.17
CA HIS A 497 -49.28 0.87 -0.17
C HIS A 497 -49.26 1.61 1.19
N PRO A 498 -50.26 1.37 2.06
CA PRO A 498 -50.41 2.09 3.33
C PRO A 498 -49.19 1.99 4.27
N GLU A 499 -48.36 0.98 4.10
CA GLU A 499 -47.11 0.80 4.84
C GLU A 499 -46.12 1.98 4.68
N PHE A 500 -46.18 2.71 3.57
CA PHE A 500 -45.36 3.91 3.36
C PHE A 500 -45.89 5.18 4.08
N ALA A 501 -46.98 5.11 4.82
CA ALA A 501 -47.45 6.26 5.58
C ALA A 501 -46.44 6.73 6.64
N VAL A 502 -45.63 5.82 7.19
CA VAL A 502 -44.54 6.14 8.11
C VAL A 502 -43.46 6.97 7.44
N ASN A 503 -43.16 6.66 6.17
CA ASN A 503 -42.19 7.41 5.35
C ASN A 503 -42.66 8.85 5.12
N VAL A 504 -43.95 9.02 4.74
CA VAL A 504 -44.55 10.35 4.53
C VAL A 504 -44.45 11.19 5.81
N THR A 505 -44.89 10.63 6.95
CA THR A 505 -44.85 11.35 8.22
C THR A 505 -43.42 11.78 8.63
N ALA A 506 -42.45 10.90 8.41
CA ALA A 506 -41.06 11.20 8.74
C ALA A 506 -40.45 12.24 7.79
N LEU A 507 -40.71 12.12 6.48
CA LEU A 507 -40.25 13.06 5.48
C LEU A 507 -40.90 14.45 5.60
N GLU A 508 -42.16 14.54 6.01
CA GLU A 508 -42.79 15.84 6.30
C GLU A 508 -42.07 16.59 7.43
N LYS A 509 -41.63 15.88 8.46
CA LYS A 509 -40.84 16.47 9.56
C LYS A 509 -39.42 16.84 9.15
N ALA A 510 -38.87 16.11 8.20
CA ALA A 510 -37.50 16.32 7.70
C ALA A 510 -37.39 17.43 6.63
N GLN A 511 -38.53 18.05 6.21
CA GLN A 511 -38.48 19.12 5.20
C GLN A 511 -37.68 20.31 5.68
N PRO A 512 -36.71 20.80 4.89
CA PRO A 512 -36.00 22.02 5.20
C PRO A 512 -36.95 23.23 5.06
N LYS A 513 -36.72 24.25 5.88
CA LYS A 513 -37.38 25.55 5.72
C LYS A 513 -36.99 26.14 4.35
N ASP A 514 -37.97 26.70 3.64
CA ASP A 514 -37.70 27.46 2.43
C ASP A 514 -36.89 28.71 2.76
N LEU A 515 -35.81 28.91 2.03
CA LEU A 515 -34.98 30.09 2.16
C LEU A 515 -35.66 31.29 1.45
N GLU A 516 -35.61 32.46 2.09
CA GLU A 516 -35.98 33.71 1.44
C GLU A 516 -34.85 34.17 0.50
N ALA A 517 -35.16 35.00 -0.48
CA ALA A 517 -34.19 35.49 -1.45
C ALA A 517 -32.98 36.17 -0.79
N SER A 518 -33.17 36.79 0.37
CA SER A 518 -32.11 37.42 1.17
C SER A 518 -31.16 36.43 1.87
N GLU A 519 -31.57 35.19 1.99
CA GLU A 519 -30.80 34.10 2.64
C GLU A 519 -30.00 33.25 1.63
N ILE A 520 -30.20 33.51 0.31
CA ILE A 520 -29.55 32.75 -0.76
C ILE A 520 -28.33 33.51 -1.25
N ASP A 521 -27.15 32.98 -1.02
CA ASP A 521 -25.88 33.48 -1.58
C ASP A 521 -25.67 32.91 -2.98
N VAL A 522 -25.74 33.79 -3.99
CA VAL A 522 -25.55 33.40 -5.40
C VAL A 522 -24.12 33.70 -5.81
N ARG A 523 -23.37 32.66 -6.15
CA ARG A 523 -22.00 32.74 -6.68
C ARG A 523 -21.94 32.18 -8.09
N LEU A 524 -21.16 32.83 -8.96
CA LEU A 524 -20.82 32.26 -10.27
C LEU A 524 -20.15 30.90 -10.07
N GLY A 525 -20.69 29.86 -10.72
CA GLY A 525 -20.23 28.49 -10.57
C GLY A 525 -20.90 27.71 -9.43
N ALA A 526 -21.94 28.25 -8.79
CA ALA A 526 -22.78 27.46 -7.89
C ALA A 526 -23.43 26.29 -8.67
N THR A 527 -23.25 25.06 -8.20
CA THR A 527 -23.70 23.85 -8.89
C THR A 527 -25.23 23.75 -9.05
N TRP A 528 -25.99 24.45 -8.24
CA TRP A 528 -27.45 24.51 -8.28
C TRP A 528 -27.99 25.57 -9.26
N LEU A 529 -27.12 26.49 -9.76
CA LEU A 529 -27.51 27.53 -10.69
C LEU A 529 -27.36 27.03 -12.13
N ASP A 530 -28.46 27.01 -12.88
CA ASP A 530 -28.43 26.60 -14.28
C ASP A 530 -27.47 27.50 -15.09
N PRO A 531 -26.47 26.94 -15.78
CA PRO A 531 -25.53 27.71 -16.59
C PRO A 531 -26.18 28.60 -17.65
N SER A 532 -27.39 28.28 -18.11
CA SER A 532 -28.15 29.14 -19.05
C SER A 532 -28.52 30.48 -18.46
N ILE A 533 -28.80 30.55 -17.14
CA ILE A 533 -29.09 31.79 -16.43
C ILE A 533 -27.86 32.68 -16.41
N VAL A 534 -26.69 32.08 -16.14
CA VAL A 534 -25.41 32.82 -16.17
C VAL A 534 -25.11 33.32 -17.58
N GLN A 535 -25.35 32.51 -18.61
CA GLN A 535 -25.22 32.90 -20.02
C GLN A 535 -26.13 34.09 -20.36
N GLN A 536 -27.41 34.00 -19.98
CA GLN A 536 -28.37 35.06 -20.22
C GLN A 536 -27.93 36.37 -19.53
N PHE A 537 -27.57 36.30 -18.26
CA PHE A 537 -27.05 37.43 -17.49
C PHE A 537 -25.85 38.08 -18.18
N MET A 538 -24.88 37.30 -18.63
CA MET A 538 -23.71 37.81 -19.32
C MET A 538 -24.04 38.43 -20.67
N MET A 539 -24.97 37.85 -21.44
CA MET A 539 -25.41 38.38 -22.71
C MET A 539 -26.16 39.72 -22.56
N GLU A 540 -27.03 39.82 -21.57
CA GLU A 540 -27.82 41.04 -21.31
C GLU A 540 -26.98 42.15 -20.72
N THR A 541 -26.07 41.84 -19.78
CA THR A 541 -25.27 42.80 -19.06
C THR A 541 -24.12 43.37 -19.87
N PHE A 542 -23.39 42.49 -20.58
CA PHE A 542 -22.16 42.89 -21.29
C PHE A 542 -22.38 43.09 -22.79
N GLN A 543 -23.51 42.69 -23.35
CA GLN A 543 -23.85 42.82 -24.77
C GLN A 543 -22.67 42.46 -25.70
N PRO A 544 -21.99 41.32 -25.51
CA PRO A 544 -20.80 40.97 -26.28
C PRO A 544 -21.17 40.77 -27.77
N PRO A 545 -20.26 41.09 -28.71
CA PRO A 545 -20.53 40.97 -30.15
C PRO A 545 -20.66 39.51 -30.63
N TYR A 546 -20.45 38.56 -29.75
CA TYR A 546 -20.56 37.11 -30.01
C TYR A 546 -21.40 36.44 -28.92
N ARG A 547 -21.99 35.29 -29.27
CA ARG A 547 -22.81 34.50 -28.33
C ARG A 547 -21.91 33.76 -27.36
N ILE A 548 -22.03 34.04 -26.05
CA ILE A 548 -21.39 33.24 -25.00
C ILE A 548 -22.05 31.86 -24.96
N ARG A 549 -21.22 30.80 -24.90
CA ARG A 549 -21.69 29.43 -24.73
C ARG A 549 -21.11 28.86 -23.44
N TYR A 550 -21.88 28.07 -22.74
CA TYR A 550 -21.39 27.25 -21.64
C TYR A 550 -21.08 25.83 -22.13
N ASN A 551 -20.12 25.17 -21.48
CA ASN A 551 -19.75 23.80 -21.79
C ASN A 551 -20.00 22.94 -20.55
N ASN A 552 -20.84 21.90 -20.69
CA ASN A 552 -21.16 20.95 -19.62
C ASN A 552 -20.09 19.85 -19.48
N ALA A 553 -18.95 19.96 -20.12
CA ALA A 553 -17.96 18.89 -20.21
C ALA A 553 -16.94 18.94 -19.07
N ILE A 554 -17.36 19.22 -17.82
CA ILE A 554 -16.47 18.98 -16.65
C ILE A 554 -17.37 18.57 -15.49
N THR A 555 -17.43 17.32 -15.25
CA THR A 555 -17.57 16.72 -13.92
C THR A 555 -16.61 15.56 -13.83
#